data_e235ae032815a27be3a35c9f1191a7bf
#
_entry.id   e235ae032815a27be3a35c9f1191a7bf
#
_cell.length_a   1.000
_cell.length_b   1.000
_cell.length_c   1.000
_cell.angle_alpha   90.00
_cell.angle_beta   90.00
_cell.angle_gamma   90.00
#
_symmetry.space_group_name_H-M   'P 1'
#
loop_
_entity.id
_entity.type
_entity.pdbx_description
1 polymer ?
#
loop_
_entity_poly.entity_id
_entity_poly.type
_entity_poly.pdbx_seq_one_letter_code
_entity_poly.pdbx_strand_id
1 'polypeptide(L)'
;MPTVRDRLAAPGRKFSLEFMPPRSDDEEAGLWLAVRQLEGLRPAFVSVTYGAGGSRRDRTIRITGRIATQTTLLPVAHLTAVGHSVDELRHVIGSYASVGVRNILALRGDPPGDPMGEWTAHPQGLEFASDLVRLVRSLGDFCVGVAAFPDKHPRSPDIETDTQFYLEKVRAGADFGITQMLFSAADYLALRDRLTAAGAIVPLLPGVMPVTSFRRLMTICELSGQSVPVELAEKLAAATGDPKAARAIGIEHAIGMCEELLAAEVPALHFYTFNRARATIEVLTALGMVPAAVTA
;
A
#
# COMPACT_ATOMS: atom_id res chain seq x y z
N MET A 1 -18.33 12.82 -0.21
CA MET A 1 -17.98 11.37 -0.16
C MET A 1 -17.15 11.13 1.07
N PRO A 2 -17.25 9.96 1.74
CA PRO A 2 -16.40 9.64 2.87
C PRO A 2 -14.93 9.62 2.44
N THR A 3 -14.04 9.91 3.37
CA THR A 3 -12.59 9.83 3.18
C THR A 3 -12.02 8.59 3.88
N VAL A 4 -10.74 8.27 3.62
CA VAL A 4 -10.04 7.22 4.40
C VAL A 4 -10.01 7.57 5.88
N ARG A 5 -9.82 8.85 6.23
CA ARG A 5 -9.87 9.35 7.61
C ARG A 5 -11.19 8.97 8.28
N ASP A 6 -12.34 9.21 7.60
CA ASP A 6 -13.66 8.87 8.14
C ASP A 6 -13.83 7.35 8.32
N ARG A 7 -13.32 6.57 7.37
CA ARG A 7 -13.37 5.11 7.43
C ARG A 7 -12.51 4.54 8.56
N LEU A 8 -11.32 5.10 8.78
CA LEU A 8 -10.43 4.67 9.85
C LEU A 8 -10.96 5.04 11.23
N ALA A 9 -11.66 6.16 11.37
CA ALA A 9 -12.30 6.58 12.62
C ALA A 9 -13.52 5.73 13.01
N ALA A 10 -14.14 5.00 12.09
CA ALA A 10 -15.28 4.15 12.38
C ALA A 10 -14.87 2.97 13.31
N PRO A 11 -15.77 2.48 14.19
CA PRO A 11 -15.45 1.34 15.06
C PRO A 11 -15.29 0.03 14.32
N GLY A 12 -14.67 -0.96 14.99
CA GLY A 12 -14.51 -2.33 14.50
C GLY A 12 -13.21 -2.59 13.75
N ARG A 13 -12.92 -3.90 13.51
CA ARG A 13 -11.78 -4.35 12.72
C ARG A 13 -11.94 -3.95 11.26
N LYS A 14 -10.88 -3.47 10.64
CA LYS A 14 -10.90 -2.96 9.27
C LYS A 14 -9.74 -3.54 8.47
N PHE A 15 -9.96 -3.61 7.16
CA PHE A 15 -8.91 -3.91 6.22
C PHE A 15 -9.06 -3.06 4.96
N SER A 16 -7.98 -2.92 4.23
CA SER A 16 -7.91 -2.26 2.94
C SER A 16 -7.08 -3.10 1.97
N LEU A 17 -7.18 -2.82 0.70
CA LEU A 17 -6.62 -3.64 -0.36
C LEU A 17 -5.84 -2.77 -1.34
N GLU A 18 -4.72 -3.27 -1.85
CA GLU A 18 -3.97 -2.63 -2.92
C GLU A 18 -4.06 -3.42 -4.22
N PHE A 19 -4.34 -2.72 -5.31
CA PHE A 19 -4.34 -3.22 -6.66
C PHE A 19 -3.22 -2.58 -7.48
N MET A 20 -2.67 -3.35 -8.41
CA MET A 20 -1.70 -2.87 -9.38
C MET A 20 -2.39 -2.49 -10.70
N PRO A 21 -1.99 -1.39 -11.38
CA PRO A 21 -2.52 -1.07 -12.68
C PRO A 21 -2.12 -2.16 -13.69
N PRO A 22 -3.07 -2.63 -14.51
CA PRO A 22 -2.81 -3.67 -15.50
C PRO A 22 -1.91 -3.14 -16.63
N ARG A 23 -1.08 -4.02 -17.20
CA ARG A 23 -0.18 -3.70 -18.30
C ARG A 23 -0.79 -3.97 -19.67
N SER A 24 -1.81 -4.84 -19.73
CA SER A 24 -2.54 -5.25 -20.90
C SER A 24 -4.04 -5.31 -20.62
N ASP A 25 -4.85 -5.51 -21.65
CA ASP A 25 -6.30 -5.66 -21.52
C ASP A 25 -6.67 -7.00 -20.85
N ASP A 26 -5.87 -8.05 -21.05
CA ASP A 26 -6.06 -9.34 -20.35
C ASP A 26 -5.79 -9.20 -18.86
N GLU A 27 -4.72 -8.48 -18.46
CA GLU A 27 -4.47 -8.16 -17.06
C GLU A 27 -5.58 -7.29 -16.47
N GLU A 28 -6.20 -6.41 -17.27
CA GLU A 28 -7.32 -5.58 -16.84
C GLU A 28 -8.57 -6.44 -16.54
N ALA A 29 -8.85 -7.44 -17.35
CA ALA A 29 -9.93 -8.39 -17.08
C ALA A 29 -9.70 -9.14 -15.74
N GLY A 30 -8.46 -9.56 -15.50
CA GLY A 30 -8.05 -10.19 -14.23
C GLY A 30 -8.20 -9.24 -13.03
N LEU A 31 -7.82 -7.97 -13.17
CA LEU A 31 -8.04 -6.95 -12.14
C LEU A 31 -9.51 -6.80 -11.80
N TRP A 32 -10.39 -6.66 -12.82
CA TRP A 32 -11.82 -6.48 -12.59
C TRP A 32 -12.47 -7.72 -11.97
N LEU A 33 -11.98 -8.93 -12.28
CA LEU A 33 -12.40 -10.14 -11.58
C LEU A 33 -12.04 -10.08 -10.09
N ALA A 34 -10.80 -9.70 -9.76
CA ALA A 34 -10.37 -9.56 -8.37
C ALA A 34 -11.16 -8.45 -7.64
N VAL A 35 -11.38 -7.30 -8.28
CA VAL A 35 -12.19 -6.19 -7.73
C VAL A 35 -13.59 -6.68 -7.37
N ARG A 36 -14.28 -7.40 -8.27
CA ARG A 36 -15.63 -7.92 -8.03
C ARG A 36 -15.67 -8.92 -6.85
N GLN A 37 -14.68 -9.80 -6.76
CA GLN A 37 -14.60 -10.78 -5.65
C GLN A 37 -14.35 -10.09 -4.31
N LEU A 38 -13.56 -9.02 -4.29
CA LEU A 38 -13.14 -8.33 -3.08
C LEU A 38 -14.09 -7.19 -2.67
N GLU A 39 -14.88 -6.64 -3.60
CA GLU A 39 -15.86 -5.59 -3.31
C GLU A 39 -16.91 -6.04 -2.29
N GLY A 40 -17.42 -7.27 -2.44
CA GLY A 40 -18.40 -7.86 -1.52
C GLY A 40 -17.91 -8.00 -0.07
N LEU A 41 -16.60 -7.97 0.15
CA LEU A 41 -15.99 -8.03 1.50
C LEU A 41 -16.01 -6.69 2.24
N ARG A 42 -16.40 -5.60 1.56
CA ARG A 42 -16.52 -4.24 2.12
C ARG A 42 -15.23 -3.72 2.77
N PRO A 43 -14.10 -3.68 2.06
CA PRO A 43 -12.88 -3.05 2.57
C PRO A 43 -13.14 -1.59 2.95
N ALA A 44 -12.39 -1.07 3.92
CA ALA A 44 -12.48 0.33 4.31
C ALA A 44 -12.13 1.26 3.14
N PHE A 45 -11.13 0.87 2.34
CA PHE A 45 -10.76 1.51 1.08
C PHE A 45 -9.95 0.54 0.20
N VAL A 46 -9.73 0.94 -1.04
CA VAL A 46 -8.81 0.25 -1.95
C VAL A 46 -7.82 1.26 -2.53
N SER A 47 -6.56 0.89 -2.69
CA SER A 47 -5.57 1.72 -3.35
C SER A 47 -5.19 1.15 -4.71
N VAL A 48 -4.79 2.03 -5.63
CA VAL A 48 -4.31 1.65 -6.96
C VAL A 48 -2.92 2.24 -7.15
N THR A 49 -1.94 1.36 -7.33
CA THR A 49 -0.54 1.73 -7.50
C THR A 49 -0.36 2.63 -8.74
N TYR A 50 0.58 3.57 -8.68
CA TYR A 50 0.88 4.46 -9.78
C TYR A 50 1.94 3.86 -10.70
N GLY A 51 1.63 3.74 -11.98
CA GLY A 51 2.60 3.29 -12.98
C GLY A 51 3.50 4.45 -13.44
N ALA A 52 4.80 4.35 -13.21
CA ALA A 52 5.77 5.32 -13.69
C ALA A 52 5.95 5.20 -15.23
N GLY A 53 5.34 6.13 -15.98
CA GLY A 53 5.49 6.22 -17.44
C GLY A 53 4.16 6.44 -18.19
N GLY A 54 4.15 7.33 -19.16
CA GLY A 54 3.06 7.89 -19.95
C GLY A 54 1.76 7.07 -20.03
N SER A 55 1.70 6.04 -20.88
CA SER A 55 0.49 5.20 -21.03
C SER A 55 0.03 4.48 -19.75
N ARG A 56 0.93 4.27 -18.78
CA ARG A 56 0.57 3.68 -17.49
C ARG A 56 -0.10 4.69 -16.55
N ARG A 57 0.27 5.98 -16.65
CA ARG A 57 -0.38 7.07 -15.90
C ARG A 57 -1.86 7.17 -16.25
N ASP A 58 -2.17 7.27 -17.55
CA ASP A 58 -3.54 7.39 -18.04
C ASP A 58 -4.37 6.17 -17.64
N ARG A 59 -3.76 4.97 -17.69
CA ARG A 59 -4.41 3.74 -17.28
C ARG A 59 -4.71 3.73 -15.78
N THR A 60 -3.79 4.21 -14.93
CA THR A 60 -4.03 4.32 -13.48
C THR A 60 -5.17 5.29 -13.18
N ILE A 61 -5.16 6.48 -13.80
CA ILE A 61 -6.24 7.47 -13.63
C ILE A 61 -7.57 6.88 -14.06
N ARG A 62 -7.62 6.23 -15.23
CA ARG A 62 -8.81 5.58 -15.75
C ARG A 62 -9.35 4.48 -14.84
N ILE A 63 -8.47 3.58 -14.36
CA ILE A 63 -8.87 2.48 -13.47
C ILE A 63 -9.38 3.02 -12.13
N THR A 64 -8.65 3.95 -11.52
CA THR A 64 -9.07 4.56 -10.25
C THR A 64 -10.40 5.32 -10.39
N GLY A 65 -10.57 6.05 -11.48
CA GLY A 65 -11.83 6.72 -11.80
C GLY A 65 -12.99 5.74 -12.01
N ARG A 66 -12.75 4.60 -12.69
CA ARG A 66 -13.78 3.55 -12.84
C ARG A 66 -14.14 2.91 -11.51
N ILE A 67 -13.16 2.65 -10.63
CA ILE A 67 -13.45 2.17 -9.28
C ILE A 67 -14.34 3.18 -8.54
N ALA A 68 -14.03 4.48 -8.60
CA ALA A 68 -14.80 5.53 -7.96
C ALA A 68 -16.24 5.63 -8.46
N THR A 69 -16.48 5.37 -9.76
CA THR A 69 -17.78 5.62 -10.42
C THR A 69 -18.60 4.37 -10.68
N GLN A 70 -17.99 3.18 -10.70
CA GLN A 70 -18.64 1.93 -11.10
C GLN A 70 -18.68 0.88 -9.99
N THR A 71 -18.15 1.19 -8.79
CA THR A 71 -18.14 0.28 -7.63
C THR A 71 -18.55 1.02 -6.36
N THR A 72 -18.80 0.27 -5.29
CA THR A 72 -19.05 0.80 -3.94
C THR A 72 -17.77 1.07 -3.15
N LEU A 73 -16.61 0.78 -3.74
CA LEU A 73 -15.30 0.89 -3.11
C LEU A 73 -14.86 2.35 -3.00
N LEU A 74 -14.17 2.68 -1.91
CA LEU A 74 -13.54 3.99 -1.72
C LEU A 74 -12.10 3.94 -2.29
N PRO A 75 -11.81 4.60 -3.42
CA PRO A 75 -10.49 4.56 -4.01
C PRO A 75 -9.50 5.53 -3.35
N VAL A 76 -8.26 5.09 -3.25
CA VAL A 76 -7.07 5.90 -2.97
C VAL A 76 -6.18 5.83 -4.20
N ALA A 77 -5.89 6.96 -4.82
CA ALA A 77 -4.97 7.03 -5.95
C ALA A 77 -3.53 7.17 -5.45
N HIS A 78 -2.63 6.30 -5.84
CA HIS A 78 -1.21 6.59 -5.66
C HIS A 78 -0.79 7.70 -6.62
N LEU A 79 0.10 8.56 -6.17
CA LEU A 79 0.71 9.61 -6.97
C LEU A 79 2.19 9.75 -6.59
N THR A 80 3.06 9.72 -7.59
CA THR A 80 4.51 9.86 -7.37
C THR A 80 5.02 11.20 -7.89
N ALA A 81 5.96 11.81 -7.16
CA ALA A 81 6.61 13.05 -7.58
C ALA A 81 7.63 12.82 -8.72
N VAL A 82 8.28 11.64 -8.75
CA VAL A 82 9.35 11.34 -9.70
C VAL A 82 8.91 11.50 -11.15
N GLY A 83 9.75 12.18 -11.94
CA GLY A 83 9.55 12.37 -13.37
C GLY A 83 8.39 13.31 -13.75
N HIS A 84 7.89 14.11 -12.80
CA HIS A 84 6.81 15.07 -13.03
C HIS A 84 7.25 16.50 -12.68
N SER A 85 6.83 17.45 -13.51
CA SER A 85 6.76 18.86 -13.12
C SER A 85 5.60 19.10 -12.15
N VAL A 86 5.65 20.21 -11.41
CA VAL A 86 4.55 20.62 -10.53
C VAL A 86 3.25 20.83 -11.30
N ASP A 87 3.31 21.33 -12.53
CA ASP A 87 2.11 21.54 -13.36
C ASP A 87 1.49 20.23 -13.84
N GLU A 88 2.30 19.23 -14.19
CA GLU A 88 1.79 17.87 -14.48
C GLU A 88 1.14 17.25 -13.24
N LEU A 89 1.74 17.39 -12.06
CA LEU A 89 1.14 16.91 -10.79
C LEU A 89 -0.20 17.60 -10.51
N ARG A 90 -0.32 18.90 -10.71
CA ARG A 90 -1.59 19.64 -10.60
C ARG A 90 -2.64 19.10 -11.55
N HIS A 91 -2.25 18.85 -12.80
CA HIS A 91 -3.16 18.29 -13.80
C HIS A 91 -3.67 16.89 -13.41
N VAL A 92 -2.77 16.02 -12.94
CA VAL A 92 -3.14 14.66 -12.48
C VAL A 92 -4.06 14.73 -11.26
N ILE A 93 -3.78 15.57 -10.27
CA ILE A 93 -4.63 15.77 -9.09
C ILE A 93 -6.01 16.28 -9.51
N GLY A 94 -6.06 17.25 -10.43
CA GLY A 94 -7.31 17.76 -11.01
C GLY A 94 -8.11 16.66 -11.74
N SER A 95 -7.42 15.78 -12.48
CA SER A 95 -8.05 14.65 -13.16
C SER A 95 -8.65 13.65 -12.16
N TYR A 96 -7.98 13.34 -11.06
CA TYR A 96 -8.54 12.54 -9.97
C TYR A 96 -9.76 13.21 -9.34
N ALA A 97 -9.65 14.51 -9.04
CA ALA A 97 -10.76 15.28 -8.47
C ALA A 97 -12.00 15.28 -9.35
N SER A 98 -11.83 15.39 -10.68
CA SER A 98 -12.95 15.44 -11.64
C SER A 98 -13.75 14.15 -11.70
N VAL A 99 -13.15 13.00 -11.39
CA VAL A 99 -13.81 11.68 -11.30
C VAL A 99 -14.22 11.30 -9.87
N GLY A 100 -14.17 12.24 -8.93
CA GLY A 100 -14.64 12.04 -7.56
C GLY A 100 -13.64 11.41 -6.61
N VAL A 101 -12.37 11.18 -7.00
CA VAL A 101 -11.33 10.69 -6.11
C VAL A 101 -10.87 11.80 -5.17
N ARG A 102 -10.91 11.54 -3.87
CA ARG A 102 -10.55 12.50 -2.80
C ARG A 102 -9.49 11.96 -1.86
N ASN A 103 -8.94 10.79 -2.12
CA ASN A 103 -7.91 10.18 -1.30
C ASN A 103 -6.69 9.91 -2.18
N ILE A 104 -5.53 10.39 -1.77
CA ILE A 104 -4.26 10.27 -2.52
C ILE A 104 -3.19 9.69 -1.59
N LEU A 105 -2.48 8.66 -2.04
CA LEU A 105 -1.25 8.20 -1.42
C LEU A 105 -0.07 8.93 -2.09
N ALA A 106 0.50 9.88 -1.39
CA ALA A 106 1.58 10.74 -1.88
C ALA A 106 2.94 10.07 -1.68
N LEU A 107 3.64 9.79 -2.76
CA LEU A 107 4.91 9.08 -2.78
C LEU A 107 5.98 9.91 -3.51
N ARG A 108 7.25 9.73 -3.12
CA ARG A 108 8.35 10.27 -3.91
C ARG A 108 8.46 9.55 -5.25
N GLY A 109 8.30 8.24 -5.23
CA GLY A 109 8.48 7.33 -6.35
C GLY A 109 9.95 6.93 -6.52
N ASP A 110 10.16 5.82 -7.23
CA ASP A 110 11.47 5.27 -7.55
C ASP A 110 11.96 5.76 -8.91
N PRO A 111 13.28 5.81 -9.16
CA PRO A 111 13.80 6.14 -10.47
C PRO A 111 13.28 5.18 -11.55
N PRO A 112 13.05 5.68 -12.77
CA PRO A 112 12.65 4.83 -13.88
C PRO A 112 13.72 3.76 -14.19
N GLY A 113 13.28 2.52 -14.33
CA GLY A 113 14.12 1.38 -14.76
C GLY A 113 14.79 0.65 -13.60
N ASP A 114 15.52 1.34 -12.75
CA ASP A 114 16.18 0.75 -11.56
C ASP A 114 15.69 1.43 -10.27
N PRO A 115 14.88 0.75 -9.44
CA PRO A 115 14.41 1.31 -8.17
C PRO A 115 15.56 1.68 -7.21
N MET A 116 16.72 1.04 -7.35
CA MET A 116 17.92 1.32 -6.55
C MET A 116 18.89 2.30 -7.23
N GLY A 117 18.60 2.73 -8.48
CA GLY A 117 19.40 3.68 -9.24
C GLY A 117 19.44 5.09 -8.63
N GLU A 118 20.21 5.99 -9.19
CA GLU A 118 20.29 7.38 -8.75
C GLU A 118 18.93 8.08 -8.90
N TRP A 119 18.46 8.71 -7.83
CA TRP A 119 17.21 9.44 -7.85
C TRP A 119 17.46 10.92 -8.18
N THR A 120 16.78 11.43 -9.19
CA THR A 120 16.89 12.83 -9.62
C THR A 120 15.49 13.43 -9.74
N ALA A 121 15.28 14.60 -9.13
CA ALA A 121 14.06 15.35 -9.29
C ALA A 121 13.91 15.86 -10.74
N HIS A 122 12.67 15.94 -11.22
CA HIS A 122 12.40 16.73 -12.43
C HIS A 122 12.82 18.21 -12.19
N PRO A 123 13.44 18.91 -13.18
CA PRO A 123 13.92 20.30 -12.97
C PRO A 123 12.86 21.27 -12.45
N GLN A 124 11.59 21.03 -12.76
CA GLN A 124 10.43 21.79 -12.29
C GLN A 124 9.53 20.96 -11.37
N GLY A 125 10.08 19.89 -10.76
CA GLY A 125 9.35 18.93 -9.95
C GLY A 125 9.55 19.12 -8.46
N LEU A 126 9.19 18.09 -7.72
CA LEU A 126 9.29 18.02 -6.26
C LEU A 126 10.37 17.01 -5.87
N GLU A 127 11.07 17.28 -4.79
CA GLU A 127 12.16 16.42 -4.32
C GLU A 127 11.69 15.37 -3.31
N PHE A 128 10.78 15.76 -2.41
CA PHE A 128 10.32 14.91 -1.32
C PHE A 128 8.81 14.60 -1.40
N ALA A 129 8.42 13.47 -0.82
CA ALA A 129 7.01 13.15 -0.68
C ALA A 129 6.25 14.18 0.17
N SER A 130 6.91 14.81 1.15
CA SER A 130 6.34 15.90 1.95
C SER A 130 5.95 17.12 1.11
N ASP A 131 6.70 17.41 0.04
CA ASP A 131 6.35 18.50 -0.88
C ASP A 131 5.10 18.16 -1.69
N LEU A 132 4.98 16.89 -2.11
CA LEU A 132 3.77 16.42 -2.78
C LEU A 132 2.56 16.47 -1.84
N VAL A 133 2.71 16.12 -0.56
CA VAL A 133 1.64 16.27 0.44
C VAL A 133 1.19 17.73 0.51
N ARG A 134 2.12 18.70 0.62
CA ARG A 134 1.80 20.14 0.64
C ARG A 134 1.08 20.57 -0.63
N LEU A 135 1.54 20.11 -1.80
CA LEU A 135 0.90 20.42 -3.07
C LEU A 135 -0.55 19.90 -3.11
N VAL A 136 -0.78 18.62 -2.77
CA VAL A 136 -2.13 18.03 -2.75
C VAL A 136 -3.05 18.82 -1.82
N ARG A 137 -2.58 19.15 -0.61
CA ARG A 137 -3.35 19.93 0.38
C ARG A 137 -3.68 21.35 -0.10
N SER A 138 -2.79 21.98 -0.88
CA SER A 138 -3.04 23.30 -1.42
C SER A 138 -4.10 23.35 -2.53
N LEU A 139 -4.40 22.19 -3.16
CA LEU A 139 -5.32 22.10 -4.29
C LEU A 139 -6.76 21.70 -3.90
N GLY A 140 -7.00 21.36 -2.65
CA GLY A 140 -8.35 21.05 -2.19
C GLY A 140 -8.40 20.16 -0.94
N ASP A 141 -9.61 19.81 -0.53
CA ASP A 141 -9.84 18.92 0.61
C ASP A 141 -9.66 17.45 0.20
N PHE A 142 -8.40 17.03 0.14
CA PHE A 142 -8.00 15.65 -0.06
C PHE A 142 -7.59 14.99 1.25
N CYS A 143 -7.92 13.73 1.42
CA CYS A 143 -7.30 12.88 2.44
C CYS A 143 -6.01 12.30 1.88
N VAL A 144 -4.88 12.54 2.56
CA VAL A 144 -3.55 12.22 2.05
C VAL A 144 -2.89 11.13 2.89
N GLY A 145 -2.61 9.99 2.27
CA GLY A 145 -1.78 8.94 2.84
C GLY A 145 -0.31 9.08 2.41
N VAL A 146 0.58 8.46 3.17
CA VAL A 146 2.02 8.40 2.89
C VAL A 146 2.60 7.04 3.20
N ALA A 147 3.73 6.68 2.58
CA ALA A 147 4.44 5.45 2.89
C ALA A 147 5.31 5.59 4.15
N ALA A 148 5.42 4.47 4.89
CA ALA A 148 6.36 4.27 5.99
C ALA A 148 7.17 2.99 5.76
N PHE A 149 8.37 2.90 6.33
CA PHE A 149 9.25 1.76 6.14
C PHE A 149 9.61 1.15 7.50
N PRO A 150 9.36 -0.16 7.71
CA PRO A 150 9.61 -0.82 8.99
C PRO A 150 11.08 -0.70 9.43
N ASP A 151 11.99 -1.11 8.58
CA ASP A 151 13.43 -0.97 8.82
C ASP A 151 13.85 0.51 8.62
N LYS A 152 13.94 0.92 7.39
CA LYS A 152 14.07 2.29 6.89
C LYS A 152 13.92 2.27 5.37
N HIS A 153 13.68 3.41 4.76
CA HIS A 153 13.75 3.51 3.29
C HIS A 153 15.19 3.17 2.84
N PRO A 154 15.39 2.35 1.78
CA PRO A 154 16.74 1.94 1.34
C PRO A 154 17.71 3.11 1.09
N ARG A 155 17.19 4.29 0.73
CA ARG A 155 17.97 5.51 0.48
C ARG A 155 18.14 6.40 1.71
N SER A 156 17.47 6.13 2.82
CA SER A 156 17.70 6.85 4.07
C SER A 156 19.03 6.40 4.66
N PRO A 157 19.91 7.33 5.07
CA PRO A 157 21.22 6.96 5.62
C PRO A 157 21.07 6.12 6.89
N ASP A 158 20.13 6.48 7.74
CA ASP A 158 19.86 5.84 9.02
C ASP A 158 18.36 5.90 9.39
N ILE A 159 18.01 5.23 10.48
CA ILE A 159 16.63 5.14 10.99
C ILE A 159 16.12 6.49 11.50
N GLU A 160 16.98 7.29 12.12
CA GLU A 160 16.67 8.59 12.66
C GLU A 160 16.26 9.55 11.54
N THR A 161 17.05 9.61 10.47
CA THR A 161 16.74 10.41 9.28
C THR A 161 15.45 9.96 8.60
N ASP A 162 15.23 8.63 8.48
CA ASP A 162 13.98 8.09 7.92
C ASP A 162 12.77 8.49 8.77
N THR A 163 12.92 8.45 10.10
CA THR A 163 11.90 8.93 11.04
C THR A 163 11.58 10.41 10.83
N GLN A 164 12.61 11.26 10.65
CA GLN A 164 12.41 12.69 10.36
C GLN A 164 11.67 12.90 9.03
N PHE A 165 12.03 12.19 7.97
CA PHE A 165 11.30 12.25 6.70
C PHE A 165 9.82 11.85 6.85
N TYR A 166 9.51 10.87 7.72
CA TYR A 166 8.12 10.54 7.99
C TYR A 166 7.40 11.67 8.73
N LEU A 167 8.03 12.26 9.76
CA LEU A 167 7.47 13.39 10.50
C LEU A 167 7.22 14.60 9.60
N GLU A 168 8.10 14.88 8.64
CA GLU A 168 7.90 15.95 7.67
C GLU A 168 6.66 15.73 6.80
N LYS A 169 6.37 14.49 6.40
CA LYS A 169 5.13 14.14 5.71
C LYS A 169 3.90 14.38 6.57
N VAL A 170 3.96 14.01 7.85
CA VAL A 170 2.87 14.27 8.82
C VAL A 170 2.66 15.78 9.02
N ARG A 171 3.75 16.54 9.24
CA ARG A 171 3.71 18.01 9.38
C ARG A 171 3.20 18.70 8.13
N ALA A 172 3.46 18.14 6.95
CA ALA A 172 2.93 18.63 5.67
C ALA A 172 1.42 18.41 5.51
N GLY A 173 0.79 17.61 6.39
CA GLY A 173 -0.65 17.36 6.41
C GLY A 173 -1.06 15.97 5.97
N ALA A 174 -0.21 14.94 6.09
CA ALA A 174 -0.64 13.56 5.89
C ALA A 174 -1.65 13.14 6.96
N ASP A 175 -2.69 12.40 6.54
CA ASP A 175 -3.79 11.93 7.40
C ASP A 175 -3.58 10.51 7.89
N PHE A 176 -2.80 9.69 7.21
CA PHE A 176 -2.49 8.31 7.57
C PHE A 176 -1.19 7.83 6.90
N GLY A 177 -0.62 6.76 7.44
CA GLY A 177 0.51 6.06 6.82
C GLY A 177 0.16 4.62 6.46
N ILE A 178 0.80 4.09 5.43
CA ILE A 178 0.80 2.66 5.10
C ILE A 178 2.25 2.19 5.10
N THR A 179 2.54 1.08 5.79
CA THR A 179 3.91 0.56 5.77
C THR A 179 4.21 -0.17 4.45
N GLN A 180 5.49 -0.25 4.10
CA GLN A 180 5.95 -1.26 3.15
C GLN A 180 5.54 -2.65 3.66
N MET A 181 5.55 -3.66 2.78
CA MET A 181 5.20 -5.03 3.12
C MET A 181 5.94 -5.52 4.36
N LEU A 182 5.21 -6.16 5.27
CA LEU A 182 5.71 -6.72 6.53
C LEU A 182 5.70 -8.24 6.47
N PHE A 183 6.66 -8.83 7.16
CA PHE A 183 6.72 -10.27 7.42
C PHE A 183 6.86 -10.57 8.92
N SER A 184 6.84 -9.55 9.77
CA SER A 184 6.87 -9.65 11.23
C SER A 184 5.99 -8.56 11.86
N ALA A 185 5.15 -8.94 12.81
CA ALA A 185 4.39 -7.96 13.59
C ALA A 185 5.31 -7.11 14.48
N ALA A 186 6.43 -7.67 14.96
CA ALA A 186 7.38 -6.95 15.78
C ALA A 186 8.00 -5.75 15.05
N ASP A 187 8.27 -5.87 13.73
CA ASP A 187 8.84 -4.79 12.93
C ASP A 187 7.86 -3.61 12.81
N TYR A 188 6.57 -3.93 12.65
CA TYR A 188 5.53 -2.90 12.67
C TYR A 188 5.43 -2.22 14.04
N LEU A 189 5.43 -2.99 15.12
CA LEU A 189 5.32 -2.45 16.48
C LEU A 189 6.51 -1.53 16.81
N ALA A 190 7.71 -1.94 16.46
CA ALA A 190 8.92 -1.13 16.63
C ALA A 190 8.85 0.19 15.82
N LEU A 191 8.38 0.13 14.57
CA LEU A 191 8.16 1.32 13.76
C LEU A 191 7.09 2.23 14.38
N ARG A 192 5.93 1.70 14.75
CA ARG A 192 4.85 2.45 15.37
C ARG A 192 5.31 3.19 16.62
N ASP A 193 6.00 2.48 17.50
CA ASP A 193 6.46 3.03 18.78
C ASP A 193 7.52 4.12 18.56
N ARG A 194 8.43 3.92 17.62
CA ARG A 194 9.43 4.92 17.20
C ARG A 194 8.77 6.18 16.64
N LEU A 195 7.82 6.05 15.73
CA LEU A 195 7.11 7.17 15.12
C LEU A 195 6.24 7.92 16.15
N THR A 196 5.60 7.18 17.06
CA THR A 196 4.80 7.75 18.14
C THR A 196 5.69 8.55 19.11
N ALA A 197 6.81 7.99 19.53
CA ALA A 197 7.78 8.68 20.39
C ALA A 197 8.35 9.94 19.74
N ALA A 198 8.47 9.95 18.41
CA ALA A 198 8.89 11.11 17.63
C ALA A 198 7.76 12.14 17.39
N GLY A 199 6.51 11.86 17.84
CA GLY A 199 5.37 12.78 17.75
C GLY A 199 4.49 12.60 16.50
N ALA A 200 4.60 11.49 15.77
CA ALA A 200 3.66 11.16 14.70
C ALA A 200 2.39 10.55 15.30
N ILE A 201 1.26 11.24 15.18
CA ILE A 201 -0.04 10.85 15.77
C ILE A 201 -1.07 10.43 14.72
N VAL A 202 -0.68 10.23 13.48
CA VAL A 202 -1.57 9.76 12.42
C VAL A 202 -1.68 8.23 12.42
N PRO A 203 -2.85 7.66 12.06
CA PRO A 203 -3.01 6.22 11.92
C PRO A 203 -1.94 5.61 10.99
N LEU A 204 -1.26 4.56 11.45
CA LEU A 204 -0.30 3.78 10.65
C LEU A 204 -0.88 2.39 10.37
N LEU A 205 -0.99 2.02 9.09
CA LEU A 205 -1.55 0.75 8.66
C LEU A 205 -0.44 -0.23 8.31
N PRO A 206 -0.40 -1.43 8.91
CA PRO A 206 0.54 -2.47 8.52
C PRO A 206 0.22 -3.03 7.14
N GLY A 207 1.23 -3.09 6.29
CA GLY A 207 1.16 -3.65 4.95
C GLY A 207 1.39 -5.16 4.95
N VAL A 208 0.38 -5.94 4.68
CA VAL A 208 0.40 -7.40 4.71
C VAL A 208 0.49 -7.97 3.30
N MET A 209 1.47 -8.82 3.05
CA MET A 209 1.55 -9.59 1.81
C MET A 209 1.48 -11.08 2.12
N PRO A 210 0.35 -11.77 1.85
CA PRO A 210 0.29 -13.22 1.97
C PRO A 210 1.28 -13.89 1.02
N VAL A 211 2.26 -14.61 1.57
CA VAL A 211 3.29 -15.28 0.78
C VAL A 211 2.70 -16.53 0.12
N THR A 212 2.84 -16.67 -1.18
CA THR A 212 2.34 -17.83 -1.94
C THR A 212 3.44 -18.58 -2.69
N SER A 213 4.68 -18.09 -2.66
CA SER A 213 5.83 -18.66 -3.35
C SER A 213 7.13 -18.09 -2.77
N PHE A 214 8.07 -18.95 -2.42
CA PHE A 214 9.39 -18.55 -1.91
C PHE A 214 10.16 -17.69 -2.93
N ARG A 215 10.22 -18.12 -4.19
CA ARG A 215 10.91 -17.35 -5.25
C ARG A 215 10.36 -15.92 -5.36
N ARG A 216 9.03 -15.78 -5.33
CA ARG A 216 8.40 -14.45 -5.44
C ARG A 216 8.70 -13.60 -4.21
N LEU A 217 8.69 -14.20 -3.00
CA LEU A 217 9.07 -13.51 -1.78
C LEU A 217 10.47 -12.92 -1.89
N MET A 218 11.47 -13.74 -2.27
CA MET A 218 12.86 -13.29 -2.39
C MET A 218 13.01 -12.14 -3.39
N THR A 219 12.38 -12.25 -4.58
CA THR A 219 12.40 -11.17 -5.58
C THR A 219 11.81 -9.87 -5.03
N ILE A 220 10.70 -9.95 -4.27
CA ILE A 220 10.06 -8.77 -3.70
C ILE A 220 10.95 -8.14 -2.62
N CYS A 221 11.55 -8.96 -1.76
CA CYS A 221 12.46 -8.47 -0.72
C CYS A 221 13.71 -7.81 -1.29
N GLU A 222 14.29 -8.37 -2.36
CA GLU A 222 15.41 -7.74 -3.08
C GLU A 222 15.04 -6.36 -3.63
N LEU A 223 13.82 -6.21 -4.20
CA LEU A 223 13.34 -4.95 -4.76
C LEU A 223 12.92 -3.92 -3.72
N SER A 224 12.40 -4.36 -2.57
CA SER A 224 11.86 -3.49 -1.52
C SER A 224 12.83 -3.20 -0.38
N GLY A 225 13.93 -3.96 -0.30
CA GLY A 225 14.88 -3.90 0.80
C GLY A 225 14.34 -4.44 2.12
N GLN A 226 13.24 -5.22 2.09
CA GLN A 226 12.62 -5.76 3.30
C GLN A 226 13.29 -7.05 3.75
N SER A 227 13.47 -7.20 5.06
CA SER A 227 13.94 -8.43 5.68
C SER A 227 12.83 -9.48 5.80
N VAL A 228 13.23 -10.74 5.77
CA VAL A 228 12.32 -11.89 5.98
C VAL A 228 12.75 -12.59 7.26
N PRO A 229 11.83 -12.92 8.18
CA PRO A 229 12.17 -13.75 9.34
C PRO A 229 12.85 -15.05 8.93
N VAL A 230 13.97 -15.38 9.56
CA VAL A 230 14.81 -16.55 9.21
C VAL A 230 13.97 -17.83 9.20
N GLU A 231 13.13 -18.03 10.21
CA GLU A 231 12.27 -19.20 10.33
C GLU A 231 11.29 -19.33 9.15
N LEU A 232 10.70 -18.22 8.68
CA LEU A 232 9.82 -18.22 7.51
C LEU A 232 10.59 -18.59 6.25
N ALA A 233 11.79 -17.99 6.07
CA ALA A 233 12.63 -18.26 4.92
C ALA A 233 13.06 -19.75 4.87
N GLU A 234 13.45 -20.34 5.99
CA GLU A 234 13.83 -21.75 6.11
C GLU A 234 12.65 -22.69 5.80
N LYS A 235 11.48 -22.45 6.39
CA LYS A 235 10.26 -23.24 6.11
C LYS A 235 9.87 -23.20 4.63
N LEU A 236 9.92 -22.02 4.02
CA LEU A 236 9.61 -21.85 2.61
C LEU A 236 10.67 -22.45 1.68
N ALA A 237 11.95 -22.37 2.04
CA ALA A 237 13.04 -23.01 1.31
C ALA A 237 12.90 -24.54 1.32
N ALA A 238 12.58 -25.13 2.48
CA ALA A 238 12.33 -26.58 2.62
C ALA A 238 11.11 -27.04 1.78
N ALA A 239 10.15 -26.17 1.54
CA ALA A 239 8.99 -26.45 0.69
C ALA A 239 9.22 -26.13 -0.81
N THR A 240 10.45 -25.83 -1.22
CA THR A 240 10.80 -25.58 -2.63
C THR A 240 10.56 -26.84 -3.45
N GLY A 241 9.67 -26.81 -4.40
CA GLY A 241 9.24 -28.00 -5.17
C GLY A 241 7.82 -28.47 -4.83
N ASP A 242 7.25 -28.01 -3.70
CA ASP A 242 5.85 -28.20 -3.37
C ASP A 242 5.12 -26.84 -3.24
N PRO A 243 4.52 -26.34 -4.33
CA PRO A 243 3.81 -25.06 -4.32
C PRO A 243 2.61 -25.02 -3.35
N LYS A 244 2.00 -26.20 -3.05
CA LYS A 244 0.89 -26.27 -2.08
C LYS A 244 1.40 -26.09 -0.65
N ALA A 245 2.48 -26.78 -0.29
CA ALA A 245 3.10 -26.64 1.03
C ALA A 245 3.64 -25.22 1.22
N ALA A 246 4.38 -24.67 0.25
CA ALA A 246 4.89 -23.29 0.33
C ALA A 246 3.76 -22.27 0.52
N ARG A 247 2.65 -22.45 -0.19
CA ARG A 247 1.48 -21.60 -0.05
C ARG A 247 0.82 -21.72 1.33
N ALA A 248 0.68 -22.94 1.85
CA ALA A 248 0.10 -23.17 3.18
C ALA A 248 0.91 -22.50 4.27
N ILE A 249 2.24 -22.68 4.25
CA ILE A 249 3.19 -22.03 5.18
C ILE A 249 3.03 -20.51 5.15
N GLY A 250 2.99 -19.91 3.95
CA GLY A 250 2.90 -18.46 3.84
C GLY A 250 1.54 -17.88 4.25
N ILE A 251 0.45 -18.61 4.05
CA ILE A 251 -0.90 -18.21 4.52
C ILE A 251 -0.97 -18.33 6.05
N GLU A 252 -0.50 -19.43 6.64
CA GLU A 252 -0.46 -19.63 8.08
C GLU A 252 0.36 -18.53 8.77
N HIS A 253 1.54 -18.21 8.22
CA HIS A 253 2.36 -17.11 8.71
C HIS A 253 1.62 -15.76 8.65
N ALA A 254 0.96 -15.46 7.54
CA ALA A 254 0.20 -14.22 7.40
C ALA A 254 -0.97 -14.14 8.39
N ILE A 255 -1.64 -15.25 8.68
CA ILE A 255 -2.72 -15.32 9.68
C ILE A 255 -2.15 -14.99 11.07
N GLY A 256 -1.10 -15.70 11.52
CA GLY A 256 -0.51 -15.47 12.84
C GLY A 256 -0.01 -14.03 13.01
N MET A 257 0.71 -13.49 12.02
CA MET A 257 1.14 -12.09 12.03
C MET A 257 -0.05 -11.13 12.12
N CYS A 258 -1.14 -11.37 11.37
CA CYS A 258 -2.33 -10.52 11.43
C CYS A 258 -3.05 -10.62 12.78
N GLU A 259 -3.07 -11.78 13.44
CA GLU A 259 -3.62 -11.96 14.79
C GLU A 259 -2.85 -11.10 15.81
N GLU A 260 -1.52 -11.12 15.77
CA GLU A 260 -0.67 -10.28 16.61
C GLU A 260 -0.94 -8.77 16.35
N LEU A 261 -1.01 -8.35 15.09
CA LEU A 261 -1.32 -6.98 14.71
C LEU A 261 -2.71 -6.54 15.20
N LEU A 262 -3.72 -7.40 15.07
CA LEU A 262 -5.08 -7.13 15.55
C LEU A 262 -5.16 -7.09 17.08
N ALA A 263 -4.38 -7.90 17.78
CA ALA A 263 -4.25 -7.85 19.23
C ALA A 263 -3.57 -6.54 19.70
N ALA A 264 -2.69 -5.97 18.87
CA ALA A 264 -2.08 -4.66 19.11
C ALA A 264 -2.94 -3.47 18.63
N GLU A 265 -4.22 -3.71 18.31
CA GLU A 265 -5.24 -2.71 17.98
C GLU A 265 -4.85 -1.80 16.81
N VAL A 266 -4.26 -2.38 15.73
CA VAL A 266 -3.91 -1.60 14.53
C VAL A 266 -5.16 -0.96 13.91
N PRO A 267 -5.05 0.24 13.30
CA PRO A 267 -6.19 0.96 12.74
C PRO A 267 -6.92 0.19 11.63
N ALA A 268 -6.18 -0.52 10.79
CA ALA A 268 -6.65 -1.45 9.76
C ALA A 268 -5.48 -2.29 9.25
N LEU A 269 -5.73 -3.49 8.72
CA LEU A 269 -4.76 -4.26 7.94
C LEU A 269 -4.80 -3.80 6.48
N HIS A 270 -3.64 -3.58 5.85
CA HIS A 270 -3.56 -3.23 4.43
C HIS A 270 -2.96 -4.38 3.62
N PHE A 271 -3.73 -4.97 2.69
CA PHE A 271 -3.29 -6.14 1.93
C PHE A 271 -2.79 -5.79 0.53
N TYR A 272 -1.55 -6.15 0.24
CA TYR A 272 -0.96 -6.16 -1.10
C TYR A 272 -1.47 -7.37 -1.90
N THR A 273 -2.52 -7.19 -2.71
CA THR A 273 -3.20 -8.30 -3.37
C THR A 273 -2.51 -8.79 -4.63
N PHE A 274 -1.71 -7.95 -5.27
CA PHE A 274 -1.16 -8.20 -6.61
C PHE A 274 -2.23 -8.66 -7.61
N ASN A 275 -3.43 -8.09 -7.52
CA ASN A 275 -4.62 -8.44 -8.32
C ASN A 275 -5.05 -9.90 -8.18
N ARG A 276 -4.75 -10.55 -7.04
CA ARG A 276 -5.12 -11.94 -6.73
C ARG A 276 -5.90 -11.99 -5.42
N ALA A 277 -7.21 -12.22 -5.51
CA ALA A 277 -8.11 -12.18 -4.37
C ALA A 277 -7.91 -13.35 -3.39
N ARG A 278 -7.63 -14.57 -3.89
CA ARG A 278 -7.76 -15.82 -3.15
C ARG A 278 -6.97 -15.86 -1.83
N ALA A 279 -5.69 -15.47 -1.84
CA ALA A 279 -4.87 -15.53 -0.63
C ALA A 279 -5.36 -14.54 0.44
N THR A 280 -5.74 -13.33 0.03
CA THR A 280 -6.30 -12.32 0.92
C THR A 280 -7.64 -12.75 1.51
N ILE A 281 -8.54 -13.33 0.71
CA ILE A 281 -9.83 -13.85 1.19
C ILE A 281 -9.61 -14.96 2.24
N GLU A 282 -8.67 -15.86 1.99
CA GLU A 282 -8.36 -16.97 2.90
C GLU A 282 -7.85 -16.46 4.26
N VAL A 283 -6.93 -15.49 4.27
CA VAL A 283 -6.46 -14.86 5.52
C VAL A 283 -7.60 -14.13 6.23
N LEU A 284 -8.37 -13.30 5.53
CA LEU A 284 -9.48 -12.55 6.12
C LEU A 284 -10.58 -13.47 6.69
N THR A 285 -10.83 -14.60 6.04
CA THR A 285 -11.79 -15.61 6.52
C THR A 285 -11.29 -16.27 7.80
N ALA A 286 -10.02 -16.68 7.86
CA ALA A 286 -9.43 -17.27 9.05
C ALA A 286 -9.44 -16.30 10.25
N LEU A 287 -9.27 -15.00 10.01
CA LEU A 287 -9.35 -13.94 11.03
C LEU A 287 -10.79 -13.57 11.45
N GLY A 288 -11.82 -14.20 10.85
CA GLY A 288 -13.22 -13.89 11.10
C GLY A 288 -13.64 -12.49 10.65
N MET A 289 -12.89 -11.88 9.75
CA MET A 289 -13.18 -10.53 9.24
C MET A 289 -14.15 -10.55 8.05
N VAL A 290 -14.33 -11.70 7.42
CA VAL A 290 -15.28 -11.92 6.32
C VAL A 290 -15.95 -13.28 6.47
N PRO A 291 -17.20 -13.46 5.95
CA PRO A 291 -17.90 -14.73 6.06
C PRO A 291 -17.19 -15.86 5.30
N ALA A 292 -17.23 -17.09 5.86
CA ALA A 292 -16.65 -18.29 5.24
C ALA A 292 -17.28 -18.66 3.87
N ALA A 293 -18.50 -18.21 3.61
CA ALA A 293 -19.22 -18.49 2.36
C ALA A 293 -18.61 -17.82 1.09
N VAL A 294 -17.60 -16.97 1.25
CA VAL A 294 -16.94 -16.25 0.13
C VAL A 294 -15.79 -17.07 -0.49
N THR A 295 -15.45 -18.22 0.09
CA THR A 295 -14.31 -19.06 -0.35
C THR A 295 -14.69 -20.14 -1.40
N ALA A 296 -15.94 -20.24 -1.79
CA ALA A 296 -16.44 -21.22 -2.75
C ALA A 296 -16.34 -20.77 -4.22
#